data_bb8e2d35b7bb6a5028361dbc442917d8
#
_entry.id   bb8e2d35b7bb6a5028361dbc442917d8
#
_cell.length_a   1.000
_cell.length_b   1.000
_cell.length_c   1.000
_cell.angle_alpha   90.00
_cell.angle_beta   90.00
_cell.angle_gamma   90.00
#
_symmetry.space_group_name_H-M   'P 1'
#
loop_
_entity.id
_entity.type
_entity.pdbx_description
1 polymer ?
#
loop_
_entity_poly.entity_id
_entity_poly.type
_entity_poly.pdbx_seq_one_letter_code
_entity_poly.pdbx_strand_id
1 'polypeptide(L)'
;MDNVTHTLFAATLARTPLGGAGRGTTAALVIASNIPDIDIVSAAGGTAGYLRWHRGPTHGPLGVVGLGLLTAAIVWSWMRWSGRADAGRANASFGMLAAVSMIGVLLHILMDLPTSYGTRLLSPFDWHWYALDWLPIIDIYLLVALAAGLIFGGRTADARRRNAAFVLALMAANYGARGIAHHQALALTPRLFGPTLPPACDAAPRTAIVDRWPRNAAPTPAPPGRRCLVEIAAMPTFTTPFEWRIVAEMSNAYEIHGVDLLDARFTQPPLVSEAFWRQTIRYPNIWTPPVERAAATRLGSVFLGFSRFPAARSFVDASGVATVRWTDMRFAAGLVAIEQPIRRATPFSAVVRIGADGRVLEESLGR
;
A
#
# COMPACT_ATOMS: atom_id res chain seq x y z
N MET A 1 2.91 -5.29 2.61
CA MET A 1 3.84 -6.14 1.83
C MET A 1 3.22 -7.53 1.73
N ASP A 2 3.76 -8.47 0.96
CA ASP A 2 3.20 -9.83 0.90
C ASP A 2 3.71 -10.71 2.05
N ASN A 3 2.93 -11.75 2.42
CA ASN A 3 3.24 -12.61 3.58
C ASN A 3 4.50 -13.48 3.38
N VAL A 4 4.92 -13.72 2.13
CA VAL A 4 6.17 -14.46 1.86
C VAL A 4 7.35 -13.60 2.25
N THR A 5 7.34 -12.32 1.87
CA THR A 5 8.38 -11.36 2.24
C THR A 5 8.46 -11.18 3.76
N HIS A 6 7.34 -11.05 4.47
CA HIS A 6 7.30 -10.98 5.94
C HIS A 6 7.88 -12.25 6.59
N THR A 7 7.55 -13.42 6.06
CA THR A 7 8.06 -14.71 6.56
C THR A 7 9.58 -14.83 6.35
N LEU A 8 10.09 -14.50 5.15
CA LEU A 8 11.53 -14.56 4.85
C LEU A 8 12.32 -13.54 5.67
N PHE A 9 11.76 -12.34 5.87
CA PHE A 9 12.33 -11.32 6.75
C PHE A 9 12.42 -11.83 8.19
N ALA A 10 11.33 -12.37 8.74
CA ALA A 10 11.30 -12.94 10.09
C ALA A 10 12.30 -14.09 10.26
N ALA A 11 12.42 -14.98 9.27
CA ALA A 11 13.39 -16.06 9.27
C ALA A 11 14.83 -15.53 9.22
N THR A 12 15.09 -14.45 8.48
CA THR A 12 16.39 -13.78 8.45
C THR A 12 16.67 -13.11 9.80
N LEU A 13 15.70 -12.41 10.37
CA LEU A 13 15.81 -11.79 11.69
C LEU A 13 16.04 -12.81 12.81
N ALA A 14 15.46 -14.02 12.70
CA ALA A 14 15.68 -15.11 13.63
C ALA A 14 17.14 -15.64 13.65
N ARG A 15 17.94 -15.34 12.62
CA ARG A 15 19.38 -15.66 12.58
C ARG A 15 20.25 -14.60 13.27
N THR A 16 19.67 -13.49 13.72
CA THR A 16 20.34 -12.47 14.53
C THR A 16 20.31 -12.83 16.02
N PRO A 17 20.96 -12.05 16.92
CA PRO A 17 20.85 -12.25 18.36
C PRO A 17 19.41 -12.31 18.88
N LEU A 18 18.47 -11.62 18.22
CA LEU A 18 17.05 -11.60 18.62
C LEU A 18 16.43 -12.99 18.58
N GLY A 19 16.68 -13.78 17.53
CA GLY A 19 16.25 -15.18 17.47
C GLY A 19 17.08 -16.12 18.37
N GLY A 20 18.21 -15.63 18.87
CA GLY A 20 19.10 -16.32 19.84
C GLY A 20 18.64 -16.25 21.29
N ALA A 21 17.65 -15.46 21.64
CA ALA A 21 17.23 -15.13 23.01
C ALA A 21 16.58 -16.29 23.79
N GLY A 22 16.42 -17.46 23.18
CA GLY A 22 15.90 -18.68 23.81
C GLY A 22 15.10 -19.53 22.83
N ARG A 23 14.73 -20.74 23.28
CA ARG A 23 13.84 -21.60 22.51
C ARG A 23 12.46 -20.93 22.36
N GLY A 24 11.87 -21.02 21.18
CA GLY A 24 10.56 -20.43 20.86
C GLY A 24 10.66 -19.06 20.18
N THR A 25 11.77 -18.32 20.30
CA THR A 25 11.89 -16.95 19.71
C THR A 25 11.79 -16.94 18.20
N THR A 26 12.32 -17.94 17.49
CA THR A 26 12.17 -18.07 16.04
C THR A 26 10.70 -18.23 15.63
N ALA A 27 9.97 -19.12 16.30
CA ALA A 27 8.53 -19.32 16.05
C ALA A 27 7.74 -18.04 16.36
N ALA A 28 8.06 -17.39 17.49
CA ALA A 28 7.44 -16.13 17.87
C ALA A 28 7.66 -15.04 16.81
N LEU A 29 8.87 -14.87 16.27
CA LEU A 29 9.15 -13.92 15.19
C LEU A 29 8.36 -14.21 13.93
N VAL A 30 8.36 -15.47 13.47
CA VAL A 30 7.66 -15.84 12.22
C VAL A 30 6.15 -15.66 12.36
N ILE A 31 5.57 -16.08 13.48
CA ILE A 31 4.13 -15.89 13.73
C ILE A 31 3.82 -14.39 13.85
N ALA A 32 4.59 -13.66 14.67
CA ALA A 32 4.37 -12.23 14.92
C ALA A 32 4.49 -11.38 13.64
N SER A 33 5.38 -11.74 12.73
CA SER A 33 5.55 -11.04 11.44
C SER A 33 4.46 -11.37 10.41
N ASN A 34 3.49 -12.23 10.71
CA ASN A 34 2.39 -12.55 9.81
C ASN A 34 1.01 -12.38 10.46
N ILE A 35 0.95 -12.41 11.80
CA ILE A 35 -0.33 -12.37 12.52
C ILE A 35 -1.15 -11.08 12.32
N PRO A 36 -0.59 -9.89 12.00
CA PRO A 36 -1.41 -8.72 11.70
C PRO A 36 -2.39 -8.94 10.55
N ASP A 37 -2.03 -9.73 9.54
CA ASP A 37 -2.88 -10.06 8.40
C ASP A 37 -4.02 -11.05 8.72
N ILE A 38 -4.19 -11.43 10.01
CA ILE A 38 -5.37 -12.16 10.48
C ILE A 38 -6.67 -11.37 10.22
N ASP A 39 -6.57 -10.08 9.94
CA ASP A 39 -7.70 -9.23 9.56
C ASP A 39 -8.43 -9.72 8.30
N ILE A 40 -7.82 -10.64 7.53
CA ILE A 40 -8.47 -11.36 6.42
C ILE A 40 -9.76 -12.07 6.87
N VAL A 41 -9.90 -12.41 8.15
CA VAL A 41 -11.14 -13.00 8.69
C VAL A 41 -12.34 -12.06 8.53
N SER A 42 -12.11 -10.74 8.40
CA SER A 42 -13.15 -9.75 8.14
C SER A 42 -13.80 -9.92 6.76
N ALA A 43 -13.17 -10.71 5.86
CA ALA A 43 -13.75 -11.12 4.58
C ALA A 43 -15.00 -12.00 4.73
N ALA A 44 -15.25 -12.59 5.91
CA ALA A 44 -16.52 -13.24 6.24
C ALA A 44 -17.71 -12.27 6.17
N GLY A 45 -17.48 -10.96 6.37
CA GLY A 45 -18.44 -9.87 6.15
C GLY A 45 -18.55 -9.40 4.68
N GLY A 46 -18.01 -10.18 3.73
CA GLY A 46 -17.92 -9.83 2.32
C GLY A 46 -16.75 -8.89 2.01
N THR A 47 -16.57 -8.57 0.72
CA THR A 47 -15.45 -7.74 0.23
C THR A 47 -15.45 -6.34 0.87
N ALA A 48 -16.63 -5.73 1.08
CA ALA A 48 -16.74 -4.44 1.76
C ALA A 48 -16.33 -4.54 3.25
N GLY A 49 -16.68 -5.64 3.93
CA GLY A 49 -16.24 -5.92 5.30
C GLY A 49 -14.72 -6.01 5.37
N TYR A 50 -14.12 -6.79 4.47
CA TYR A 50 -12.67 -6.88 4.37
C TYR A 50 -12.01 -5.52 4.17
N LEU A 51 -12.43 -4.75 3.16
CA LEU A 51 -11.82 -3.46 2.85
C LEU A 51 -11.96 -2.44 4.00
N ARG A 52 -13.08 -2.52 4.74
CA ARG A 52 -13.30 -1.67 5.92
C ARG A 52 -12.30 -1.91 7.03
N TRP A 53 -12.00 -3.20 7.32
CA TRP A 53 -11.20 -3.58 8.49
C TRP A 53 -9.75 -3.90 8.15
N HIS A 54 -9.44 -4.10 6.86
CA HIS A 54 -8.10 -4.43 6.41
C HIS A 54 -7.08 -3.37 6.83
N ARG A 55 -5.97 -3.85 7.36
CA ARG A 55 -4.90 -3.04 7.96
C ARG A 55 -5.42 -2.05 9.01
N GLY A 56 -6.49 -2.43 9.69
CA GLY A 56 -7.10 -1.65 10.77
C GLY A 56 -6.42 -1.88 12.12
N PRO A 57 -7.18 -2.20 13.20
CA PRO A 57 -6.63 -2.29 14.56
C PRO A 57 -5.48 -3.28 14.73
N THR A 58 -5.38 -4.29 13.86
CA THR A 58 -4.27 -5.25 13.84
C THR A 58 -2.95 -4.63 13.43
N HIS A 59 -2.99 -3.52 12.66
CA HIS A 59 -1.82 -2.79 12.14
C HIS A 59 -1.56 -1.47 12.89
N GLY A 60 -2.23 -1.25 14.00
CA GLY A 60 -2.04 -0.09 14.86
C GLY A 60 -1.38 -0.43 16.19
N PRO A 61 -1.25 0.55 17.11
CA PRO A 61 -0.58 0.36 18.40
C PRO A 61 -1.20 -0.74 19.26
N LEU A 62 -2.54 -0.88 19.23
CA LEU A 62 -3.22 -1.97 19.94
C LEU A 62 -2.91 -3.34 19.34
N GLY A 63 -2.71 -3.42 18.03
CA GLY A 63 -2.26 -4.64 17.35
C GLY A 63 -0.86 -5.04 17.78
N VAL A 64 0.08 -4.09 17.86
CA VAL A 64 1.45 -4.37 18.34
C VAL A 64 1.43 -5.02 19.71
N VAL A 65 0.70 -4.46 20.66
CA VAL A 65 0.63 -4.99 22.03
C VAL A 65 -0.21 -6.27 22.09
N GLY A 66 -1.44 -6.24 21.56
CA GLY A 66 -2.40 -7.34 21.68
C GLY A 66 -1.95 -8.59 20.92
N LEU A 67 -1.56 -8.45 19.64
CA LEU A 67 -1.09 -9.57 18.84
C LEU A 67 0.30 -10.05 19.28
N GLY A 68 1.15 -9.14 19.77
CA GLY A 68 2.43 -9.51 20.36
C GLY A 68 2.26 -10.39 21.60
N LEU A 69 1.38 -10.01 22.52
CA LEU A 69 1.06 -10.80 23.72
C LEU A 69 0.36 -12.13 23.36
N LEU A 70 -0.57 -12.10 22.41
CA LEU A 70 -1.25 -13.31 21.92
C LEU A 70 -0.25 -14.30 21.33
N THR A 71 0.65 -13.84 20.47
CA THR A 71 1.71 -14.69 19.87
C THR A 71 2.60 -15.28 20.94
N ALA A 72 3.03 -14.47 21.92
CA ALA A 72 3.82 -14.94 23.05
C ALA A 72 3.09 -16.02 23.85
N ALA A 73 1.81 -15.82 24.13
CA ALA A 73 0.99 -16.79 24.86
C ALA A 73 0.84 -18.11 24.10
N ILE A 74 0.60 -18.05 22.78
CA ILE A 74 0.50 -19.24 21.92
C ILE A 74 1.81 -20.03 21.95
N VAL A 75 2.95 -19.37 21.70
CA VAL A 75 4.26 -20.05 21.64
C VAL A 75 4.66 -20.59 23.01
N TRP A 76 4.45 -19.82 24.07
CA TRP A 76 4.76 -20.22 25.43
C TRP A 76 3.91 -21.44 25.90
N SER A 77 2.61 -21.42 25.62
CA SER A 77 1.70 -22.54 25.93
C SER A 77 2.07 -23.79 25.14
N TRP A 78 2.36 -23.63 23.85
CA TRP A 78 2.81 -24.73 23.00
C TRP A 78 4.12 -25.36 23.48
N MET A 79 5.10 -24.55 23.90
CA MET A 79 6.35 -25.08 24.48
C MET A 79 6.13 -25.85 25.75
N ARG A 80 5.21 -25.41 26.63
CA ARG A 80 4.87 -26.12 27.87
C ARG A 80 4.14 -27.44 27.61
N TRP A 81 3.19 -27.43 26.70
CA TRP A 81 2.40 -28.60 26.36
C TRP A 81 3.21 -29.66 25.61
N SER A 82 4.10 -29.26 24.71
CA SER A 82 4.90 -30.19 23.89
C SER A 82 5.95 -30.97 24.71
N GLY A 83 6.25 -30.56 25.94
CA GLY A 83 7.20 -31.25 26.83
C GLY A 83 8.63 -31.45 26.29
N ARG A 84 8.91 -30.97 25.07
CA ARG A 84 10.20 -31.17 24.41
C ARG A 84 11.25 -30.28 25.05
N ALA A 85 12.04 -30.86 25.97
CA ALA A 85 13.30 -30.26 26.38
C ALA A 85 14.35 -30.57 25.31
N ASP A 86 14.79 -29.54 24.54
CA ASP A 86 16.01 -29.67 23.76
C ASP A 86 17.20 -29.59 24.70
N ALA A 87 18.04 -30.61 24.70
CA ALA A 87 19.17 -30.80 25.61
C ALA A 87 20.26 -29.71 25.57
N GLY A 88 20.06 -28.61 24.81
CA GLY A 88 21.10 -27.58 24.62
C GLY A 88 20.63 -26.13 24.69
N ARG A 89 19.32 -25.83 24.81
CA ARG A 89 18.84 -24.45 24.78
C ARG A 89 17.70 -24.23 25.78
N ALA A 90 17.88 -23.26 26.68
CA ALA A 90 16.84 -22.87 27.62
C ALA A 90 15.61 -22.31 26.93
N ASN A 91 14.41 -22.58 27.45
CA ASN A 91 13.18 -21.97 27.01
C ASN A 91 13.22 -20.46 27.25
N ALA A 92 12.79 -19.66 26.27
CA ALA A 92 12.59 -18.24 26.50
C ALA A 92 11.50 -18.00 27.54
N SER A 93 11.70 -17.00 28.40
CA SER A 93 10.66 -16.56 29.32
C SER A 93 9.46 -15.96 28.57
N PHE A 94 8.29 -15.93 29.21
CA PHE A 94 7.12 -15.27 28.63
C PHE A 94 7.40 -13.81 28.27
N GLY A 95 8.07 -13.05 29.14
CA GLY A 95 8.44 -11.66 28.88
C GLY A 95 9.36 -11.50 27.66
N MET A 96 10.31 -12.42 27.48
CA MET A 96 11.17 -12.43 26.28
C MET A 96 10.37 -12.73 25.00
N LEU A 97 9.48 -13.71 25.04
CA LEU A 97 8.59 -14.00 23.91
C LEU A 97 7.67 -12.83 23.59
N ALA A 98 7.12 -12.16 24.61
CA ALA A 98 6.28 -10.97 24.43
C ALA A 98 7.06 -9.84 23.76
N ALA A 99 8.27 -9.53 24.22
CA ALA A 99 9.11 -8.48 23.62
C ALA A 99 9.46 -8.81 22.17
N VAL A 100 9.91 -10.04 21.88
CA VAL A 100 10.27 -10.50 20.53
C VAL A 100 9.04 -10.48 19.62
N SER A 101 7.87 -10.89 20.09
CA SER A 101 6.63 -10.87 19.32
C SER A 101 6.15 -9.45 19.03
N MET A 102 6.19 -8.55 20.00
CA MET A 102 5.84 -7.14 19.78
C MET A 102 6.77 -6.49 18.73
N ILE A 103 8.08 -6.79 18.79
CA ILE A 103 9.04 -6.36 17.76
C ILE A 103 8.65 -6.95 16.41
N GLY A 104 8.30 -8.21 16.31
CA GLY A 104 7.88 -8.86 15.06
C GLY A 104 6.64 -8.21 14.45
N VAL A 105 5.60 -7.92 15.26
CA VAL A 105 4.38 -7.22 14.82
C VAL A 105 4.71 -5.78 14.38
N LEU A 106 5.51 -5.05 15.16
CA LEU A 106 5.92 -3.68 14.82
C LEU A 106 6.67 -3.64 13.50
N LEU A 107 7.61 -4.56 13.30
CA LEU A 107 8.40 -4.63 12.06
C LEU A 107 7.55 -5.01 10.85
N HIS A 108 6.52 -5.88 11.01
CA HIS A 108 5.53 -6.11 9.95
C HIS A 108 4.88 -4.80 9.51
N ILE A 109 4.35 -4.02 10.45
CA ILE A 109 3.68 -2.75 10.17
C ILE A 109 4.64 -1.74 9.51
N LEU A 110 5.88 -1.67 10.02
CA LEU A 110 6.92 -0.78 9.45
C LEU A 110 7.39 -1.21 8.06
N MET A 111 7.29 -2.49 7.71
CA MET A 111 7.56 -2.96 6.34
C MET A 111 6.41 -2.66 5.39
N ASP A 112 5.19 -2.53 5.88
CA ASP A 112 4.02 -2.19 5.08
C ASP A 112 3.95 -0.70 4.74
N LEU A 113 4.40 0.16 5.64
CA LEU A 113 4.35 1.61 5.51
C LEU A 113 5.06 2.15 4.24
N PRO A 114 6.24 1.62 3.81
CA PRO A 114 6.87 2.05 2.57
C PRO A 114 6.13 1.68 1.29
N THR A 115 5.13 0.82 1.36
CA THR A 115 4.40 0.40 0.17
C THR A 115 3.33 1.42 -0.23
N SER A 116 3.04 1.52 -1.54
CA SER A 116 1.97 2.40 -2.07
C SER A 116 0.55 1.92 -1.73
N TYR A 117 0.39 0.71 -1.19
CA TYR A 117 -0.89 0.25 -0.67
C TYR A 117 -1.30 1.03 0.58
N GLY A 118 -0.34 1.30 1.46
CA GLY A 118 -0.53 1.99 2.72
C GLY A 118 -0.95 1.08 3.88
N THR A 119 -0.96 1.66 5.08
CA THR A 119 -1.42 1.01 6.31
C THR A 119 -2.08 2.03 7.24
N ARG A 120 -3.03 1.60 8.08
CA ARG A 120 -3.68 2.44 9.09
C ARG A 120 -2.87 2.45 10.39
N LEU A 121 -1.69 3.07 10.31
CA LEU A 121 -0.63 3.04 11.32
C LEU A 121 -1.11 3.39 12.75
N LEU A 122 -2.08 4.29 12.89
CA LEU A 122 -2.57 4.80 14.18
C LEU A 122 -3.94 4.27 14.57
N SER A 123 -4.48 3.27 13.83
CA SER A 123 -5.77 2.65 14.13
C SER A 123 -5.75 1.97 15.52
N PRO A 124 -6.85 2.03 16.28
CA PRO A 124 -8.16 2.63 15.98
C PRO A 124 -8.30 4.10 16.32
N PHE A 125 -7.25 4.76 16.80
CA PHE A 125 -7.28 6.17 17.24
C PHE A 125 -7.38 7.15 16.08
N ASP A 126 -6.71 6.83 14.97
CA ASP A 126 -6.82 7.53 13.71
C ASP A 126 -7.03 6.51 12.59
N TRP A 127 -8.12 6.69 11.82
CA TRP A 127 -8.54 5.72 10.79
C TRP A 127 -8.00 6.05 9.40
N HIS A 128 -7.06 7.00 9.29
CA HIS A 128 -6.44 7.33 8.02
C HIS A 128 -5.41 6.27 7.61
N TRP A 129 -5.22 6.17 6.32
CA TRP A 129 -4.16 5.42 5.71
C TRP A 129 -2.89 6.26 5.64
N TYR A 130 -1.74 5.61 5.73
CA TYR A 130 -0.42 6.21 5.64
C TYR A 130 0.44 5.40 4.69
N ALA A 131 1.24 6.04 3.81
CA ALA A 131 2.19 5.42 2.92
C ALA A 131 3.41 6.33 2.68
N LEU A 132 4.52 5.73 2.25
CA LEU A 132 5.71 6.43 1.77
C LEU A 132 5.84 6.34 0.25
N ASP A 133 5.13 5.42 -0.40
CA ASP A 133 5.16 5.16 -1.84
C ASP A 133 6.55 4.78 -2.41
N TRP A 134 7.45 4.26 -1.56
CA TRP A 134 8.80 3.89 -2.00
C TRP A 134 8.85 2.54 -2.71
N LEU A 135 7.99 1.61 -2.30
CA LEU A 135 8.00 0.20 -2.70
C LEU A 135 6.67 -0.24 -3.29
N PRO A 136 6.67 -1.11 -4.30
CA PRO A 136 5.47 -1.86 -4.68
C PRO A 136 5.10 -2.84 -3.55
N ILE A 137 3.89 -3.38 -3.60
CA ILE A 137 3.42 -4.39 -2.62
C ILE A 137 4.35 -5.60 -2.59
N ILE A 138 4.88 -6.00 -3.75
CA ILE A 138 5.88 -7.06 -3.91
C ILE A 138 7.12 -6.43 -4.52
N ASP A 139 8.23 -6.41 -3.77
CA ASP A 139 9.53 -5.99 -4.28
C ASP A 139 10.37 -7.23 -4.59
N ILE A 140 10.60 -7.50 -5.87
CA ILE A 140 11.29 -8.70 -6.36
C ILE A 140 12.74 -8.72 -5.86
N TYR A 141 13.41 -7.57 -5.79
CA TYR A 141 14.81 -7.48 -5.36
C TYR A 141 14.95 -7.84 -3.89
N LEU A 142 14.03 -7.34 -3.05
CA LEU A 142 13.98 -7.67 -1.64
C LEU A 142 13.68 -9.17 -1.43
N LEU A 143 12.69 -9.70 -2.17
CA LEU A 143 12.30 -11.10 -2.08
C LEU A 143 13.49 -12.03 -2.43
N VAL A 144 14.19 -11.74 -3.54
CA VAL A 144 15.35 -12.50 -3.98
C VAL A 144 16.51 -12.40 -2.97
N ALA A 145 16.79 -11.20 -2.45
CA ALA A 145 17.85 -11.00 -1.45
C ALA A 145 17.60 -11.79 -0.16
N LEU A 146 16.37 -11.75 0.37
CA LEU A 146 15.97 -12.49 1.56
C LEU A 146 16.04 -14.02 1.33
N ALA A 147 15.48 -14.50 0.20
CA ALA A 147 15.51 -15.92 -0.14
C ALA A 147 16.94 -16.45 -0.34
N ALA A 148 17.75 -15.74 -1.13
CA ALA A 148 19.16 -16.11 -1.36
C ALA A 148 19.95 -16.10 -0.05
N GLY A 149 19.77 -15.11 0.80
CA GLY A 149 20.41 -15.05 2.12
C GLY A 149 20.03 -16.22 3.03
N LEU A 150 18.81 -16.71 2.95
CA LEU A 150 18.38 -17.89 3.70
C LEU A 150 18.95 -19.20 3.12
N ILE A 151 19.02 -19.33 1.79
CA ILE A 151 19.52 -20.52 1.10
C ILE A 151 21.04 -20.63 1.23
N PHE A 152 21.76 -19.54 0.95
CA PHE A 152 23.24 -19.52 0.86
C PHE A 152 23.92 -19.00 2.12
N GLY A 153 23.20 -18.87 3.24
CA GLY A 153 23.63 -18.18 4.48
C GLY A 153 24.77 -18.80 5.26
N GLY A 154 25.37 -19.90 4.75
CA GLY A 154 26.49 -20.59 5.38
C GLY A 154 26.07 -21.70 6.37
N ARG A 155 27.06 -22.57 6.72
CA ARG A 155 26.83 -23.78 7.53
C ARG A 155 26.98 -23.53 9.03
N THR A 156 27.86 -22.61 9.44
CA THR A 156 28.11 -22.31 10.85
C THR A 156 27.13 -21.24 11.38
N ALA A 157 26.94 -21.20 12.71
CA ALA A 157 26.08 -20.20 13.35
C ALA A 157 26.57 -18.77 13.09
N ASP A 158 27.89 -18.55 13.15
CA ASP A 158 28.49 -17.23 12.92
C ASP A 158 28.39 -16.80 11.46
N ALA A 159 28.55 -17.73 10.50
CA ALA A 159 28.34 -17.44 9.09
C ALA A 159 26.89 -17.02 8.83
N ARG A 160 25.92 -17.75 9.39
CA ARG A 160 24.48 -17.41 9.29
C ARG A 160 24.16 -16.06 9.89
N ARG A 161 24.75 -15.70 11.05
CA ARG A 161 24.57 -14.41 11.69
C ARG A 161 25.12 -13.26 10.84
N ARG A 162 26.36 -13.38 10.35
CA ARG A 162 26.96 -12.37 9.46
C ARG A 162 26.17 -12.18 8.17
N ASN A 163 25.75 -13.30 7.57
CA ASN A 163 24.92 -13.24 6.38
C ASN A 163 23.56 -12.58 6.64
N ALA A 164 22.90 -12.88 7.76
CA ALA A 164 21.63 -12.21 8.14
C ALA A 164 21.84 -10.70 8.30
N ALA A 165 22.91 -10.27 8.98
CA ALA A 165 23.24 -8.86 9.12
C ALA A 165 23.49 -8.18 7.75
N PHE A 166 24.21 -8.86 6.84
CA PHE A 166 24.43 -8.38 5.48
C PHE A 166 23.12 -8.23 4.69
N VAL A 167 22.24 -9.24 4.74
CA VAL A 167 20.94 -9.20 4.04
C VAL A 167 20.04 -8.09 4.59
N LEU A 168 20.01 -7.88 5.92
CA LEU A 168 19.27 -6.79 6.53
C LEU A 168 19.85 -5.42 6.16
N ALA A 169 21.17 -5.30 6.05
CA ALA A 169 21.81 -4.08 5.54
C ALA A 169 21.48 -3.82 4.07
N LEU A 170 21.47 -4.89 3.23
CA LEU A 170 21.03 -4.79 1.83
C LEU A 170 19.57 -4.39 1.71
N MET A 171 18.69 -4.91 2.56
CA MET A 171 17.29 -4.48 2.65
C MET A 171 17.18 -2.99 2.98
N ALA A 172 17.93 -2.50 3.99
CA ALA A 172 17.94 -1.08 4.34
C ALA A 172 18.47 -0.21 3.19
N ALA A 173 19.51 -0.68 2.50
CA ALA A 173 20.04 -0.01 1.30
C ALA A 173 19.02 0.04 0.17
N ASN A 174 18.26 -1.04 -0.08
CA ASN A 174 17.18 -1.05 -1.07
C ASN A 174 16.09 -0.03 -0.72
N TYR A 175 15.68 0.05 0.55
CA TYR A 175 14.70 1.05 0.98
C TYR A 175 15.22 2.47 0.78
N GLY A 176 16.48 2.74 1.15
CA GLY A 176 17.11 4.04 0.93
C GLY A 176 17.20 4.40 -0.55
N ALA A 177 17.64 3.48 -1.40
CA ALA A 177 17.73 3.68 -2.85
C ALA A 177 16.35 3.98 -3.47
N ARG A 178 15.32 3.22 -3.07
CA ARG A 178 13.93 3.44 -3.51
C ARG A 178 13.39 4.79 -3.02
N GLY A 179 13.69 5.19 -1.79
CA GLY A 179 13.31 6.50 -1.25
C GLY A 179 13.97 7.66 -2.01
N ILE A 180 15.26 7.53 -2.36
CA ILE A 180 15.97 8.50 -3.19
C ILE A 180 15.34 8.56 -4.60
N ALA A 181 15.08 7.41 -5.23
CA ALA A 181 14.46 7.33 -6.56
C ALA A 181 13.04 7.93 -6.55
N HIS A 182 12.25 7.69 -5.51
CA HIS A 182 10.94 8.31 -5.31
C HIS A 182 11.05 9.85 -5.27
N HIS A 183 11.99 10.38 -4.48
CA HIS A 183 12.21 11.81 -4.39
C HIS A 183 12.65 12.41 -5.75
N GLN A 184 13.52 11.73 -6.49
CA GLN A 184 13.94 12.14 -7.83
C GLN A 184 12.77 12.14 -8.82
N ALA A 185 11.91 11.11 -8.78
CA ALA A 185 10.72 11.04 -9.63
C ALA A 185 9.76 12.21 -9.35
N LEU A 186 9.54 12.56 -8.08
CA LEU A 186 8.75 13.74 -7.70
C LEU A 186 9.41 15.05 -8.17
N ALA A 187 10.72 15.18 -8.07
CA ALA A 187 11.45 16.37 -8.50
C ALA A 187 11.37 16.61 -10.02
N LEU A 188 11.14 15.56 -10.82
CA LEU A 188 10.93 15.67 -12.27
C LEU A 188 9.52 16.16 -12.64
N THR A 189 8.57 16.15 -11.72
CA THR A 189 7.16 16.43 -12.01
C THR A 189 6.91 17.79 -12.68
N PRO A 190 7.56 18.91 -12.30
CA PRO A 190 7.37 20.19 -13.01
C PRO A 190 7.63 20.07 -14.50
N ARG A 191 8.58 19.26 -14.89
CA ARG A 191 8.97 19.06 -16.29
C ARG A 191 7.92 18.31 -17.12
N LEU A 192 7.06 17.52 -16.46
CA LEU A 192 5.96 16.79 -17.12
C LEU A 192 4.82 17.70 -17.55
N PHE A 193 4.65 18.84 -16.88
CA PHE A 193 3.56 19.79 -17.14
C PHE A 193 4.01 21.03 -17.91
N GLY A 194 5.26 21.12 -18.29
CA GLY A 194 5.90 22.27 -18.93
C GLY A 194 6.90 22.95 -17.99
N PRO A 195 7.22 24.25 -18.19
CA PRO A 195 8.21 24.95 -17.37
C PRO A 195 7.78 25.13 -15.90
N THR A 196 6.49 25.06 -15.62
CA THR A 196 5.91 25.20 -14.29
C THR A 196 4.77 24.21 -14.09
N LEU A 197 4.59 23.76 -12.84
CA LEU A 197 3.40 23.01 -12.46
C LEU A 197 2.13 23.83 -12.71
N PRO A 198 0.99 23.18 -13.02
CA PRO A 198 -0.31 23.83 -12.99
C PRO A 198 -0.54 24.52 -11.64
N PRO A 199 -1.31 25.61 -11.59
CA PRO A 199 -1.60 26.27 -10.31
C PRO A 199 -2.29 25.29 -9.37
N ALA A 200 -1.96 25.35 -8.08
CA ALA A 200 -2.68 24.62 -7.05
C ALA A 200 -4.13 25.08 -6.94
N CYS A 201 -5.07 24.17 -6.61
CA CYS A 201 -6.48 24.53 -6.44
C CYS A 201 -6.68 25.46 -5.24
N ASP A 202 -6.44 24.95 -4.02
CA ASP A 202 -6.64 25.75 -2.78
C ASP A 202 -5.47 25.67 -1.80
N ALA A 203 -4.57 24.73 -1.99
CA ALA A 203 -3.38 24.58 -1.16
C ALA A 203 -2.21 24.14 -2.05
N ALA A 204 -1.00 24.50 -1.64
CA ALA A 204 0.21 24.00 -2.31
C ALA A 204 0.14 22.47 -2.40
N PRO A 205 0.45 21.86 -3.56
CA PRO A 205 0.55 20.42 -3.69
C PRO A 205 1.50 19.89 -2.60
N ARG A 206 0.98 19.06 -1.72
CA ARG A 206 1.77 18.57 -0.60
C ARG A 206 2.61 17.41 -1.10
N THR A 207 3.90 17.61 -1.21
CA THR A 207 4.87 16.52 -1.19
C THR A 207 5.17 16.20 0.26
N ALA A 208 4.33 15.41 0.89
CA ALA A 208 4.60 14.91 2.22
C ALA A 208 5.58 13.74 2.14
N ILE A 209 6.48 13.61 3.12
CA ILE A 209 7.32 12.40 3.25
C ILE A 209 6.43 11.18 3.53
N VAL A 210 5.35 11.39 4.29
CA VAL A 210 4.34 10.39 4.60
C VAL A 210 3.00 10.90 4.10
N ASP A 211 2.43 10.20 3.13
CA ASP A 211 1.11 10.51 2.60
C ASP A 211 0.00 9.98 3.51
N ARG A 212 -1.08 10.75 3.63
CA ARG A 212 -2.23 10.44 4.49
C ARG A 212 -3.54 10.66 3.76
N TRP A 213 -4.41 9.64 3.79
CA TRP A 213 -5.77 9.71 3.20
C TRP A 213 -6.80 8.87 4.01
N PRO A 214 -8.13 8.94 3.78
CA PRO A 214 -8.77 9.73 2.75
C PRO A 214 -8.71 11.23 3.04
N ARG A 215 -8.71 11.99 1.98
CA ARG A 215 -9.02 13.42 1.97
C ARG A 215 -10.47 13.59 1.54
N ASN A 216 -10.92 14.81 1.28
CA ASN A 216 -12.24 15.01 0.71
C ASN A 216 -12.38 14.24 -0.61
N ALA A 217 -13.36 13.33 -0.67
CA ALA A 217 -13.55 12.48 -1.84
C ALA A 217 -14.16 13.25 -3.03
N ALA A 218 -14.88 14.36 -2.79
CA ALA A 218 -15.38 15.22 -3.84
C ALA A 218 -14.23 16.02 -4.46
N PRO A 219 -14.23 16.18 -5.80
CA PRO A 219 -13.23 17.01 -6.47
C PRO A 219 -13.23 18.43 -5.91
N THR A 220 -12.05 18.99 -5.72
CA THR A 220 -11.91 20.40 -5.35
C THR A 220 -12.48 21.27 -6.48
N PRO A 221 -13.43 22.19 -6.20
CA PRO A 221 -13.98 23.06 -7.20
C PRO A 221 -12.86 23.88 -7.85
N ALA A 222 -12.75 23.83 -9.17
CA ALA A 222 -11.87 24.70 -9.90
C ALA A 222 -12.57 25.99 -10.30
N PRO A 223 -11.87 27.13 -10.35
CA PRO A 223 -12.40 28.33 -10.99
C PRO A 223 -12.83 28.02 -12.42
N PRO A 224 -13.93 28.58 -12.91
CA PRO A 224 -14.44 28.34 -14.25
C PRO A 224 -13.35 28.52 -15.31
N GLY A 225 -13.19 27.54 -16.20
CA GLY A 225 -12.22 27.56 -17.29
C GLY A 225 -10.75 27.34 -16.89
N ARG A 226 -10.45 27.08 -15.62
CA ARG A 226 -9.08 26.80 -15.15
C ARG A 226 -8.93 25.40 -14.63
N ARG A 227 -7.90 24.72 -15.09
CA ARG A 227 -7.44 23.44 -14.58
C ARG A 227 -6.43 23.70 -13.45
N CYS A 228 -6.66 23.14 -12.27
CA CYS A 228 -5.73 23.26 -11.16
C CYS A 228 -5.31 21.88 -10.62
N LEU A 229 -4.16 21.85 -10.00
CA LEU A 229 -3.55 20.66 -9.42
C LEU A 229 -3.98 20.53 -7.95
N VAL A 230 -4.48 19.34 -7.59
CA VAL A 230 -4.89 18.99 -6.23
C VAL A 230 -3.77 18.27 -5.49
N GLU A 231 -3.24 17.20 -6.10
CA GLU A 231 -2.20 16.35 -5.50
C GLU A 231 -1.32 15.71 -6.56
N ILE A 232 -0.07 15.41 -6.19
CA ILE A 232 0.86 14.61 -6.99
C ILE A 232 1.44 13.50 -6.13
N ALA A 233 1.54 12.30 -6.70
CA ALA A 233 2.25 11.19 -6.09
C ALA A 233 3.07 10.42 -7.12
N ALA A 234 4.21 9.89 -6.70
CA ALA A 234 5.03 8.99 -7.50
C ALA A 234 4.82 7.54 -7.03
N MET A 235 4.27 6.70 -7.91
CA MET A 235 4.00 5.29 -7.63
C MET A 235 5.11 4.41 -8.18
N PRO A 236 5.69 3.50 -7.37
CA PRO A 236 6.72 2.59 -7.84
C PRO A 236 6.16 1.57 -8.83
N THR A 237 7.01 1.07 -9.73
CA THR A 237 6.70 -0.09 -10.57
C THR A 237 7.23 -1.37 -9.93
N PHE A 238 6.73 -2.53 -10.39
CA PHE A 238 7.15 -3.84 -9.88
C PHE A 238 8.51 -4.29 -10.44
N THR A 239 8.85 -3.85 -11.65
CA THR A 239 9.94 -4.41 -12.44
C THR A 239 11.28 -3.75 -12.19
N THR A 240 11.30 -2.44 -11.91
CA THR A 240 12.54 -1.68 -11.77
C THR A 240 12.41 -0.55 -10.75
N PRO A 241 13.48 -0.21 -9.99
CA PRO A 241 13.48 0.94 -9.09
C PRO A 241 13.58 2.28 -9.82
N PHE A 242 13.77 2.28 -11.13
CA PHE A 242 14.00 3.50 -11.93
C PHE A 242 12.77 3.97 -12.67
N GLU A 243 11.79 3.09 -12.91
CA GLU A 243 10.52 3.44 -13.56
C GLU A 243 9.46 3.78 -12.52
N TRP A 244 8.82 4.94 -12.69
CA TRP A 244 7.81 5.47 -11.81
C TRP A 244 6.58 5.90 -12.59
N ARG A 245 5.43 5.85 -11.94
CA ARG A 245 4.19 6.43 -12.45
C ARG A 245 3.84 7.64 -11.61
N ILE A 246 3.84 8.81 -12.21
CA ILE A 246 3.36 10.01 -11.56
C ILE A 246 1.85 10.06 -11.73
N VAL A 247 1.13 10.05 -10.62
CA VAL A 247 -0.31 10.27 -10.56
C VAL A 247 -0.55 11.70 -10.15
N ALA A 248 -1.11 12.51 -11.05
CA ALA A 248 -1.49 13.88 -10.79
C ALA A 248 -3.02 13.97 -10.71
N GLU A 249 -3.53 14.33 -9.55
CA GLU A 249 -4.93 14.65 -9.37
C GLU A 249 -5.18 16.12 -9.76
N MET A 250 -5.98 16.29 -10.80
CA MET A 250 -6.45 17.59 -11.27
C MET A 250 -7.89 17.82 -10.82
N SER A 251 -8.35 19.04 -10.85
CA SER A 251 -9.73 19.41 -10.46
C SER A 251 -10.85 18.62 -11.17
N ASN A 252 -10.59 18.04 -12.34
CA ASN A 252 -11.59 17.33 -13.13
C ASN A 252 -11.09 16.02 -13.77
N ALA A 253 -9.87 15.60 -13.46
CA ALA A 253 -9.28 14.40 -14.04
C ALA A 253 -8.08 13.94 -13.21
N TYR A 254 -7.68 12.69 -13.42
CA TYR A 254 -6.35 12.19 -13.08
C TYR A 254 -5.49 12.14 -14.33
N GLU A 255 -4.24 12.50 -14.20
CA GLU A 255 -3.23 12.33 -15.25
C GLU A 255 -2.15 11.38 -14.75
N ILE A 256 -1.83 10.38 -15.56
CA ILE A 256 -0.80 9.40 -15.24
C ILE A 256 0.31 9.55 -16.26
N HIS A 257 1.53 9.80 -15.78
CA HIS A 257 2.73 9.94 -16.56
C HIS A 257 3.72 8.84 -16.19
N GLY A 258 4.29 8.16 -17.19
CA GLY A 258 5.43 7.27 -16.99
C GLY A 258 6.71 8.07 -16.93
N VAL A 259 7.58 7.77 -15.96
CA VAL A 259 8.91 8.39 -15.80
C VAL A 259 9.95 7.29 -15.64
N ASP A 260 11.01 7.35 -16.44
CA ASP A 260 12.21 6.53 -16.28
C ASP A 260 13.38 7.43 -15.86
N LEU A 261 13.93 7.20 -14.67
CA LEU A 261 15.02 7.98 -14.10
C LEU A 261 16.36 7.77 -14.85
N LEU A 262 16.47 6.74 -15.67
CA LEU A 262 17.65 6.45 -16.49
C LEU A 262 17.54 7.04 -17.90
N ASP A 263 16.35 7.46 -18.33
CA ASP A 263 16.16 8.03 -19.65
C ASP A 263 16.64 9.48 -19.68
N ALA A 264 17.60 9.77 -20.56
CA ALA A 264 18.16 11.11 -20.74
C ALA A 264 17.10 12.17 -21.08
N ARG A 265 15.98 11.78 -21.71
CA ARG A 265 14.85 12.66 -21.99
C ARG A 265 14.24 13.29 -20.74
N PHE A 266 14.34 12.60 -19.59
CA PHE A 266 13.84 13.09 -18.30
C PHE A 266 14.89 13.84 -17.50
N THR A 267 16.17 13.56 -17.74
CA THR A 267 17.28 14.08 -16.92
C THR A 267 18.02 15.25 -17.56
N GLN A 268 17.92 15.44 -18.91
CA GLN A 268 18.63 16.49 -19.64
C GLN A 268 17.67 17.53 -20.29
N PRO A 269 18.00 18.82 -20.32
CA PRO A 269 17.27 19.84 -21.08
C PRO A 269 17.57 19.74 -22.60
N PRO A 270 16.61 20.15 -23.50
CA PRO A 270 15.25 20.56 -23.25
C PRO A 270 14.30 19.36 -23.15
N LEU A 271 13.36 19.43 -22.24
CA LEU A 271 12.51 18.30 -21.83
C LEU A 271 11.17 18.20 -22.54
N VAL A 272 10.88 19.08 -23.46
CA VAL A 272 9.58 19.10 -24.13
C VAL A 272 9.70 18.43 -25.49
N SER A 273 9.44 17.12 -25.56
CA SER A 273 9.21 16.45 -26.83
C SER A 273 7.75 15.97 -26.90
N GLU A 274 7.16 15.91 -28.10
CA GLU A 274 5.83 15.34 -28.33
C GLU A 274 5.73 13.90 -27.81
N ALA A 275 6.83 13.16 -27.74
CA ALA A 275 6.90 11.82 -27.17
C ALA A 275 6.45 11.78 -25.70
N PHE A 276 6.62 12.84 -24.95
CA PHE A 276 6.20 12.99 -23.57
C PHE A 276 4.68 12.96 -23.45
N TRP A 277 3.96 13.70 -24.26
CA TRP A 277 2.50 13.78 -24.25
C TRP A 277 1.84 12.49 -24.69
N ARG A 278 2.51 11.66 -25.49
CA ARG A 278 2.02 10.35 -25.95
C ARG A 278 1.97 9.30 -24.82
N GLN A 279 2.69 9.52 -23.72
CA GLN A 279 2.71 8.63 -22.56
C GLN A 279 1.78 9.10 -21.43
N THR A 280 1.08 10.20 -21.61
CA THR A 280 0.14 10.72 -20.62
C THR A 280 -1.22 10.11 -20.83
N ILE A 281 -1.72 9.44 -19.80
CA ILE A 281 -3.08 8.88 -19.79
C ILE A 281 -3.93 9.77 -18.90
N ARG A 282 -5.04 10.29 -19.45
CA ARG A 282 -5.96 11.14 -18.73
C ARG A 282 -7.26 10.40 -18.45
N TYR A 283 -7.64 10.35 -17.16
CA TYR A 283 -8.90 9.80 -16.66
C TYR A 283 -9.81 10.92 -16.19
N PRO A 284 -10.93 11.19 -16.83
CA PRO A 284 -11.91 12.13 -16.30
C PRO A 284 -12.36 11.72 -14.89
N ASN A 285 -12.47 12.70 -14.00
CA ASN A 285 -13.04 12.55 -12.66
C ASN A 285 -14.19 13.54 -12.52
N ILE A 286 -15.40 13.08 -12.83
CA ILE A 286 -16.58 13.95 -12.92
C ILE A 286 -17.57 13.52 -11.84
N TRP A 287 -17.81 14.41 -10.88
CA TRP A 287 -18.79 14.22 -9.84
C TRP A 287 -20.12 14.81 -10.27
N THR A 288 -21.10 13.94 -10.40
CA THR A 288 -22.49 14.25 -10.77
C THR A 288 -23.39 13.90 -9.60
N PRO A 289 -24.64 14.39 -9.53
CA PRO A 289 -25.57 14.02 -8.47
C PRO A 289 -25.74 12.49 -8.27
N PRO A 290 -25.71 11.63 -9.32
CA PRO A 290 -25.65 10.19 -9.14
C PRO A 290 -24.37 9.72 -8.40
N VAL A 291 -23.20 10.30 -8.69
CA VAL A 291 -21.93 9.95 -8.02
C VAL A 291 -21.98 10.31 -6.54
N GLU A 292 -22.52 11.49 -6.20
CA GLU A 292 -22.69 11.92 -4.81
C GLU A 292 -23.63 10.98 -4.03
N ARG A 293 -24.76 10.59 -4.63
CA ARG A 293 -25.65 9.59 -4.01
C ARG A 293 -24.97 8.23 -3.82
N ALA A 294 -24.24 7.77 -4.82
CA ALA A 294 -23.50 6.52 -4.74
C ALA A 294 -22.39 6.57 -3.67
N ALA A 295 -21.72 7.71 -3.50
CA ALA A 295 -20.70 7.91 -2.47
C ALA A 295 -21.26 7.76 -1.03
N ALA A 296 -22.53 8.12 -0.83
CA ALA A 296 -23.22 7.99 0.45
C ALA A 296 -23.68 6.53 0.75
N THR A 297 -23.62 5.62 -0.21
CA THR A 297 -23.96 4.21 0.03
C THR A 297 -22.90 3.53 0.91
N ARG A 298 -23.26 2.35 1.46
CA ARG A 298 -22.31 1.57 2.30
C ARG A 298 -21.04 1.21 1.55
N LEU A 299 -21.17 0.73 0.32
CA LEU A 299 -20.02 0.31 -0.47
C LEU A 299 -19.22 1.51 -0.96
N GLY A 300 -19.88 2.55 -1.46
CA GLY A 300 -19.25 3.80 -1.88
C GLY A 300 -18.40 4.40 -0.79
N SER A 301 -18.96 4.56 0.42
CA SER A 301 -18.24 5.13 1.57
C SER A 301 -17.04 4.29 2.00
N VAL A 302 -17.15 2.95 1.98
CA VAL A 302 -16.04 2.04 2.30
C VAL A 302 -14.94 2.13 1.25
N PHE A 303 -15.29 2.12 -0.03
CA PHE A 303 -14.31 2.23 -1.11
C PHE A 303 -13.58 3.57 -1.09
N LEU A 304 -14.31 4.67 -0.95
CA LEU A 304 -13.73 6.02 -0.87
C LEU A 304 -12.87 6.21 0.39
N GLY A 305 -13.18 5.51 1.48
CA GLY A 305 -12.35 5.44 2.68
C GLY A 305 -11.04 4.66 2.49
N PHE A 306 -10.96 3.82 1.47
CA PHE A 306 -9.75 3.06 1.10
C PHE A 306 -8.97 3.75 -0.03
N SER A 307 -9.66 4.21 -1.06
CA SER A 307 -9.03 4.74 -2.27
C SER A 307 -8.38 6.10 -2.00
N ARG A 308 -7.13 6.25 -2.48
CA ARG A 308 -6.44 7.54 -2.43
C ARG A 308 -6.78 8.42 -3.63
N PHE A 309 -6.89 7.82 -4.82
CA PHE A 309 -7.15 8.51 -6.07
C PHE A 309 -8.38 7.90 -6.79
N PRO A 310 -9.60 8.09 -6.24
CA PRO A 310 -10.83 7.49 -6.76
C PRO A 310 -11.34 8.25 -7.98
N ALA A 311 -11.00 7.79 -9.18
CA ALA A 311 -11.57 8.33 -10.42
C ALA A 311 -13.02 7.88 -10.62
N ALA A 312 -13.95 8.82 -10.61
CA ALA A 312 -15.39 8.59 -10.73
C ALA A 312 -15.85 8.67 -12.19
N ARG A 313 -16.67 7.70 -12.60
CA ARG A 313 -17.42 7.72 -13.86
C ARG A 313 -18.86 7.35 -13.60
N SER A 314 -19.80 8.01 -14.28
CA SER A 314 -21.23 7.69 -14.20
C SER A 314 -21.88 7.63 -15.57
N PHE A 315 -22.91 6.82 -15.67
CA PHE A 315 -23.76 6.70 -16.83
C PHE A 315 -25.19 6.49 -16.36
N VAL A 316 -26.14 7.19 -16.97
CA VAL A 316 -27.58 7.01 -16.74
C VAL A 316 -28.19 6.40 -17.99
N ASP A 317 -28.83 5.25 -17.86
CA ASP A 317 -29.48 4.57 -18.99
C ASP A 317 -30.89 5.13 -19.29
N ALA A 318 -31.49 4.63 -20.37
CA ALA A 318 -32.83 5.09 -20.81
C ALA A 318 -33.94 4.82 -19.79
N SER A 319 -33.74 3.89 -18.86
CA SER A 319 -34.66 3.61 -17.74
C SER A 319 -34.45 4.51 -16.52
N GLY A 320 -33.50 5.44 -16.59
CA GLY A 320 -33.13 6.32 -15.48
C GLY A 320 -32.23 5.66 -14.43
N VAL A 321 -31.75 4.44 -14.67
CA VAL A 321 -30.81 3.77 -13.76
C VAL A 321 -29.41 4.37 -13.92
N ALA A 322 -28.89 4.94 -12.83
CA ALA A 322 -27.54 5.45 -12.76
C ALA A 322 -26.57 4.33 -12.38
N THR A 323 -25.51 4.14 -13.17
CA THR A 323 -24.38 3.28 -12.84
C THR A 323 -23.17 4.16 -12.55
N VAL A 324 -22.61 4.04 -11.35
CA VAL A 324 -21.43 4.78 -10.91
C VAL A 324 -20.31 3.79 -10.68
N ARG A 325 -19.13 4.10 -11.22
CA ARG A 325 -17.91 3.32 -10.99
C ARG A 325 -16.79 4.24 -10.53
N TRP A 326 -16.13 3.84 -9.46
CA TRP A 326 -14.83 4.38 -9.06
C TRP A 326 -13.73 3.39 -9.36
N THR A 327 -12.55 3.90 -9.73
CA THR A 327 -11.33 3.11 -9.90
C THR A 327 -10.21 3.85 -9.17
N ASP A 328 -9.46 3.12 -8.35
CA ASP A 328 -8.29 3.70 -7.68
C ASP A 328 -7.11 3.80 -8.65
N MET A 329 -6.68 5.01 -8.94
CA MET A 329 -5.62 5.27 -9.92
C MET A 329 -4.23 4.77 -9.50
N ARG A 330 -4.01 4.45 -8.22
CA ARG A 330 -2.78 3.77 -7.77
C ARG A 330 -2.57 2.44 -8.49
N PHE A 331 -3.66 1.72 -8.74
CA PHE A 331 -3.69 0.35 -9.26
C PHE A 331 -4.20 0.26 -10.70
N ALA A 332 -4.62 1.37 -11.29
CA ALA A 332 -5.05 1.40 -12.69
C ALA A 332 -3.86 1.15 -13.63
N ALA A 333 -3.75 -0.07 -14.13
CA ALA A 333 -2.70 -0.46 -15.07
C ALA A 333 -3.19 -0.22 -16.52
N GLY A 334 -2.79 0.92 -17.10
CA GLY A 334 -2.94 1.19 -18.53
C GLY A 334 -4.38 1.36 -19.04
N LEU A 335 -4.54 1.39 -20.36
CA LEU A 335 -5.80 1.61 -21.09
C LEU A 335 -6.89 0.58 -20.76
N VAL A 336 -6.51 -0.65 -20.38
CA VAL A 336 -7.45 -1.75 -20.11
C VAL A 336 -8.49 -1.39 -19.03
N ALA A 337 -8.11 -0.58 -18.03
CA ALA A 337 -9.04 -0.15 -17.00
C ALA A 337 -10.06 0.90 -17.49
N ILE A 338 -9.75 1.64 -18.57
CA ILE A 338 -10.63 2.66 -19.17
C ILE A 338 -11.66 1.99 -20.08
N GLU A 339 -11.25 1.01 -20.87
CA GLU A 339 -12.08 0.36 -21.91
C GLU A 339 -13.09 -0.64 -21.34
N GLN A 340 -12.93 -1.06 -20.08
CA GLN A 340 -13.87 -1.97 -19.43
C GLN A 340 -15.27 -1.38 -19.32
N PRO A 341 -16.32 -2.16 -19.59
CA PRO A 341 -17.70 -1.71 -19.40
C PRO A 341 -17.93 -1.14 -17.99
N ILE A 342 -18.60 0.01 -17.90
CA ILE A 342 -18.81 0.71 -16.62
C ILE A 342 -19.50 -0.18 -15.56
N ARG A 343 -20.29 -1.14 -16.00
CA ARG A 343 -21.03 -2.07 -15.12
C ARG A 343 -20.16 -3.16 -14.49
N ARG A 344 -18.95 -3.37 -14.99
CA ARG A 344 -18.07 -4.44 -14.48
C ARG A 344 -17.09 -3.88 -13.47
N ALA A 345 -17.12 -4.42 -12.24
CA ALA A 345 -16.08 -4.14 -11.26
C ALA A 345 -14.78 -4.84 -11.68
N THR A 346 -13.71 -4.05 -11.76
CA THR A 346 -12.34 -4.52 -12.00
C THR A 346 -11.57 -4.49 -10.69
N PRO A 347 -10.42 -5.15 -10.56
CA PRO A 347 -9.59 -5.03 -9.36
C PRO A 347 -9.42 -3.56 -8.92
N PHE A 348 -9.53 -3.30 -7.64
CA PHE A 348 -9.47 -1.96 -7.05
C PHE A 348 -10.48 -0.95 -7.63
N SER A 349 -11.69 -1.43 -7.97
CA SER A 349 -12.81 -0.59 -8.37
C SER A 349 -14.08 -0.94 -7.62
N ALA A 350 -14.99 0.02 -7.49
CA ALA A 350 -16.34 -0.17 -6.96
C ALA A 350 -17.39 0.27 -7.97
N VAL A 351 -18.47 -0.49 -8.07
CA VAL A 351 -19.62 -0.17 -8.91
C VAL A 351 -20.86 -0.13 -8.03
N VAL A 352 -21.64 0.97 -8.17
CA VAL A 352 -22.93 1.15 -7.51
C VAL A 352 -23.96 1.48 -8.56
N ARG A 353 -25.10 0.78 -8.55
CA ARG A 353 -26.24 1.04 -9.43
C ARG A 353 -27.42 1.55 -8.61
N ILE A 354 -27.98 2.67 -9.03
CA ILE A 354 -29.07 3.37 -8.35
C ILE A 354 -30.23 3.53 -9.31
N GLY A 355 -31.43 3.09 -8.90
CA GLY A 355 -32.66 3.26 -9.64
C GLY A 355 -33.08 4.73 -9.77
N ALA A 356 -33.99 5.01 -10.70
CA ALA A 356 -34.58 6.33 -10.87
C ALA A 356 -35.28 6.83 -9.58
N ASP A 357 -35.76 5.91 -8.74
CA ASP A 357 -36.35 6.14 -7.42
C ASP A 357 -35.33 6.40 -6.30
N GLY A 358 -34.04 6.37 -6.62
CA GLY A 358 -32.93 6.55 -5.67
C GLY A 358 -32.54 5.30 -4.87
N ARG A 359 -33.20 4.15 -5.09
CA ARG A 359 -32.85 2.92 -4.41
C ARG A 359 -31.56 2.31 -4.98
N VAL A 360 -30.73 1.76 -4.10
CA VAL A 360 -29.56 0.98 -4.51
C VAL A 360 -30.03 -0.36 -5.06
N LEU A 361 -29.75 -0.62 -6.33
CA LEU A 361 -30.09 -1.84 -7.04
C LEU A 361 -28.99 -2.90 -6.92
N GLU A 362 -27.74 -2.45 -6.97
CA GLU A 362 -26.57 -3.34 -6.97
C GLU A 362 -25.35 -2.60 -6.44
N GLU A 363 -24.55 -3.30 -5.66
CA GLU A 363 -23.22 -2.87 -5.21
C GLU A 363 -22.22 -4.00 -5.45
N SER A 364 -21.09 -3.69 -6.10
CA SER A 364 -20.01 -4.65 -6.33
C SER A 364 -18.64 -4.05 -6.19
N LEU A 365 -17.71 -4.78 -5.56
CA LEU A 365 -16.29 -4.47 -5.46
C LEU A 365 -15.50 -5.44 -6.34
N GLY A 366 -14.59 -4.91 -7.14
CA GLY A 366 -13.60 -5.71 -7.85
C GLY A 366 -12.56 -6.29 -6.87
N ARG A 367 -12.28 -7.56 -7.02
CA ARG A 367 -11.25 -8.30 -6.28
C ARG A 367 -9.92 -8.24 -6.98
#